data_ae2fc15ad719a3b5f5e68740e26d68a4
#
_entry.id   ae2fc15ad719a3b5f5e68740e26d68a4
#
_cell.length_a   1.000
_cell.length_b   1.000
_cell.length_c   1.000
_cell.angle_alpha   90.00
_cell.angle_beta   90.00
_cell.angle_gamma   90.00
#
_symmetry.space_group_name_H-M   'P 1'
#
loop_
_entity.id
_entity.type
_entity.pdbx_description
1 polymer ?
#
loop_
_entity_poly.entity_id
_entity_poly.type
_entity_poly.pdbx_seq_one_letter_code
_entity_poly.pdbx_strand_id
1 'polypeptide(L)'
;MMKVLHINKTKIVYDFKRLSNIWNTSNNITLRLNIRQQDFDFVVRCLISYLPNDLAYSIMSEIAECENLDEELMRLIYDKGDKGCKVAICLNKNLSQELQKCCKLSNDIDIKEHYQQRE
;
A
#
# COMPACT_ATOMS: atom_id res chain seq x y z
N MET A 1 -8.76 16.33 -12.81
CA MET A 1 -9.58 15.25 -13.38
C MET A 1 -9.24 13.93 -12.68
N MET A 2 -10.24 13.17 -12.30
CA MET A 2 -10.03 11.88 -11.67
C MET A 2 -10.13 10.77 -12.72
N LYS A 3 -9.17 9.85 -12.71
CA LYS A 3 -9.16 8.71 -13.61
C LYS A 3 -9.17 7.42 -12.79
N VAL A 4 -10.06 6.50 -13.11
CA VAL A 4 -10.16 5.20 -12.45
C VAL A 4 -9.44 4.15 -13.29
N LEU A 5 -8.51 3.43 -12.70
CA LEU A 5 -7.81 2.33 -13.35
C LEU A 5 -8.16 1.02 -12.64
N HIS A 6 -8.58 0.05 -13.44
CA HIS A 6 -8.83 -1.30 -12.95
C HIS A 6 -7.57 -2.13 -13.12
N ILE A 7 -7.11 -2.73 -12.04
CA ILE A 7 -5.94 -3.60 -12.05
C ILE A 7 -6.40 -5.01 -11.74
N ASN A 8 -6.05 -5.95 -12.60
CA ASN A 8 -6.40 -7.35 -12.38
C ASN A 8 -5.20 -8.26 -12.65
N LYS A 9 -5.28 -9.46 -12.08
CA LYS A 9 -4.20 -10.43 -12.08
C LYS A 9 -3.77 -10.86 -13.49
N THR A 10 -4.71 -10.96 -14.42
CA THR A 10 -4.43 -11.50 -15.76
C THR A 10 -3.74 -10.51 -16.68
N LYS A 11 -3.83 -9.22 -16.39
CA LYS A 11 -3.25 -8.15 -17.21
C LYS A 11 -2.28 -7.27 -16.42
N ILE A 12 -1.72 -7.78 -15.34
CA ILE A 12 -1.00 -6.97 -14.36
C ILE A 12 0.17 -6.19 -15.00
N VAL A 13 0.94 -6.81 -15.87
CA VAL A 13 2.09 -6.14 -16.50
C VAL A 13 1.63 -5.02 -17.41
N TYR A 14 0.59 -5.26 -18.19
CA TYR A 14 0.00 -4.24 -19.07
C TYR A 14 -0.58 -3.07 -18.28
N ASP A 15 -1.34 -3.38 -17.24
CA ASP A 15 -1.96 -2.36 -16.39
C ASP A 15 -0.88 -1.51 -15.68
N PHE A 16 0.21 -2.14 -15.25
CA PHE A 16 1.31 -1.42 -14.61
C PHE A 16 2.05 -0.50 -15.60
N LYS A 17 2.21 -0.91 -16.84
CA LYS A 17 2.79 -0.04 -17.87
C LYS A 17 1.91 1.19 -18.12
N ARG A 18 0.60 0.99 -18.23
CA ARG A 18 -0.35 2.09 -18.36
C ARG A 18 -0.26 3.04 -17.17
N LEU A 19 -0.27 2.49 -15.97
CA LEU A 19 -0.22 3.28 -14.75
C LEU A 19 1.08 4.08 -14.65
N SER A 20 2.22 3.47 -14.97
CA SER A 20 3.50 4.14 -14.95
C SER A 20 3.55 5.29 -15.97
N ASN A 21 3.03 5.07 -17.18
CA ASN A 21 2.96 6.11 -18.19
C ASN A 21 2.10 7.29 -17.74
N ILE A 22 0.93 7.01 -17.18
CA ILE A 22 0.04 8.06 -16.68
C ILE A 22 0.71 8.83 -15.55
N TRP A 23 1.35 8.12 -14.62
CA TRP A 23 2.06 8.72 -13.49
C TRP A 23 3.16 9.68 -13.96
N ASN A 24 3.94 9.26 -14.97
CA ASN A 24 5.07 10.05 -15.46
C ASN A 24 4.66 11.25 -16.33
N THR A 25 3.48 11.21 -16.94
CA THR A 25 3.08 12.24 -17.91
C THR A 25 2.01 13.20 -17.40
N SER A 26 1.42 12.93 -16.25
CA SER A 26 0.26 13.70 -15.77
C SER A 26 0.56 14.37 -14.44
N ASN A 27 0.54 15.71 -14.44
CA ASN A 27 0.83 16.50 -13.24
C ASN A 27 -0.41 16.80 -12.39
N ASN A 28 -1.62 16.69 -12.96
CA ASN A 28 -2.86 17.15 -12.30
C ASN A 28 -3.99 16.12 -12.37
N ILE A 29 -3.65 14.83 -12.48
CA ILE A 29 -4.65 13.77 -12.51
C ILE A 29 -4.65 13.02 -11.18
N THR A 30 -5.82 12.93 -10.56
CA THR A 30 -6.03 12.06 -9.42
C THR A 30 -6.35 10.66 -9.95
N LEU A 31 -5.51 9.70 -9.57
CA LEU A 31 -5.72 8.30 -9.95
C LEU A 31 -6.47 7.58 -8.85
N ARG A 32 -7.52 6.88 -9.24
CA ARG A 32 -8.20 5.94 -8.34
C ARG A 32 -8.01 4.54 -8.90
N LEU A 33 -7.43 3.66 -8.09
CA LEU A 33 -7.16 2.29 -8.48
C LEU A 33 -8.29 1.38 -7.98
N ASN A 34 -8.77 0.51 -8.86
CA ASN A 34 -9.74 -0.49 -8.49
C ASN A 34 -9.06 -1.86 -8.55
N ILE A 35 -8.76 -2.41 -7.38
CA ILE A 35 -8.09 -3.69 -7.22
C ILE A 35 -9.01 -4.61 -6.42
N ARG A 36 -9.26 -5.80 -6.93
CA ARG A 36 -10.07 -6.77 -6.20
C ARG A 36 -9.30 -7.26 -4.98
N GLN A 37 -9.99 -7.38 -3.86
CA GLN A 37 -9.37 -7.78 -2.60
C GLN A 37 -8.60 -9.11 -2.71
N GLN A 38 -9.16 -10.06 -3.44
CA GLN A 38 -8.53 -11.37 -3.65
C GLN A 38 -7.21 -11.28 -4.42
N ASP A 39 -6.95 -10.16 -5.10
CA ASP A 39 -5.73 -9.95 -5.88
C ASP A 39 -4.70 -9.08 -5.14
N PHE A 40 -5.01 -8.57 -3.96
CA PHE A 40 -4.13 -7.64 -3.21
C PHE A 40 -2.72 -8.22 -3.02
N ASP A 41 -2.63 -9.47 -2.56
CA ASP A 41 -1.33 -10.09 -2.28
C ASP A 41 -0.48 -10.17 -3.54
N PHE A 42 -1.05 -10.65 -4.62
CA PHE A 42 -0.37 -10.75 -5.90
C PHE A 42 0.03 -9.37 -6.43
N VAL A 43 -0.87 -8.41 -6.36
CA VAL A 43 -0.60 -7.04 -6.82
C VAL A 43 0.54 -6.40 -6.03
N VAL A 44 0.54 -6.52 -4.70
CA VAL A 44 1.61 -5.95 -3.87
C VAL A 44 2.97 -6.55 -4.24
N ARG A 45 3.05 -7.86 -4.43
CA ARG A 45 4.30 -8.51 -4.82
C ARG A 45 4.80 -8.01 -6.18
N CYS A 46 3.89 -7.78 -7.11
CA CYS A 46 4.24 -7.25 -8.43
C CYS A 46 4.63 -5.77 -8.38
N LEU A 47 4.00 -4.96 -7.53
CA LEU A 47 4.36 -3.55 -7.36
C LEU A 47 5.84 -3.39 -7.01
N ILE A 48 6.30 -4.19 -6.09
CA ILE A 48 7.69 -4.14 -5.61
C ILE A 48 8.67 -4.46 -6.76
N SER A 49 8.28 -5.34 -7.67
CA SER A 49 9.16 -5.82 -8.74
C SER A 49 9.15 -4.94 -9.99
N TYR A 50 8.04 -4.25 -10.28
CA TYR A 50 7.84 -3.64 -11.61
C TYR A 50 7.66 -2.14 -11.61
N LEU A 51 7.30 -1.52 -10.49
CA LEU A 51 7.00 -0.09 -10.48
C LEU A 51 8.12 0.73 -9.81
N PRO A 52 8.24 2.02 -10.21
CA PRO A 52 9.09 2.95 -9.45
C PRO A 52 8.65 2.98 -7.98
N ASN A 53 9.62 3.17 -7.08
CA ASN A 53 9.38 3.08 -5.64
C ASN A 53 8.28 4.03 -5.15
N ASP A 54 8.29 5.28 -5.59
CA ASP A 54 7.31 6.27 -5.16
C ASP A 54 5.89 5.87 -5.53
N LEU A 55 5.68 5.37 -6.75
CA LEU A 55 4.37 4.90 -7.20
C LEU A 55 3.96 3.62 -6.46
N ALA A 56 4.88 2.67 -6.30
CA ALA A 56 4.62 1.43 -5.57
C ALA A 56 4.20 1.74 -4.12
N TYR A 57 4.89 2.65 -3.46
CA TYR A 57 4.58 3.04 -2.08
C TYR A 57 3.20 3.70 -1.98
N SER A 58 2.85 4.55 -2.95
CA SER A 58 1.52 5.19 -2.97
C SER A 58 0.40 4.16 -3.06
N ILE A 59 0.57 3.15 -3.90
CA ILE A 59 -0.44 2.10 -4.05
C ILE A 59 -0.48 1.20 -2.80
N MET A 60 0.68 0.84 -2.27
CA MET A 60 0.73 0.02 -1.06
C MET A 60 0.09 0.71 0.14
N SER A 61 0.25 2.02 0.29
CA SER A 61 -0.38 2.74 1.40
C SER A 61 -1.89 2.77 1.28
N GLU A 62 -2.44 2.84 0.06
CA GLU A 62 -3.88 2.74 -0.15
C GLU A 62 -4.40 1.35 0.23
N ILE A 63 -3.69 0.30 -0.19
CA ILE A 63 -4.06 -1.07 0.18
C ILE A 63 -3.98 -1.25 1.70
N ALA A 64 -2.99 -0.67 2.33
CA ALA A 64 -2.78 -0.77 3.79
C ALA A 64 -3.96 -0.23 4.60
N GLU A 65 -4.74 0.68 4.04
CA GLU A 65 -5.93 1.25 4.70
C GLU A 65 -7.16 0.33 4.64
N CYS A 66 -7.12 -0.72 3.84
CA CYS A 66 -8.26 -1.63 3.70
C CYS A 66 -8.45 -2.47 4.96
N GLU A 67 -9.71 -2.69 5.35
CA GLU A 67 -10.03 -3.35 6.63
C GLU A 67 -9.77 -4.85 6.63
N ASN A 68 -9.85 -5.51 5.49
CA ASN A 68 -9.84 -6.97 5.40
C ASN A 68 -8.51 -7.53 4.89
N LEU A 69 -7.39 -6.99 5.36
CA LEU A 69 -6.07 -7.50 5.01
C LEU A 69 -5.69 -8.66 5.93
N ASP A 70 -5.11 -9.71 5.35
CA ASP A 70 -4.55 -10.77 6.18
C ASP A 70 -3.20 -10.34 6.79
N GLU A 71 -2.77 -11.09 7.80
CA GLU A 71 -1.56 -10.76 8.54
C GLU A 71 -0.31 -10.78 7.66
N GLU A 72 -0.20 -11.76 6.77
CA GLU A 72 0.98 -11.87 5.88
C GLU A 72 1.09 -10.65 4.96
N LEU A 73 -0.03 -10.21 4.42
CA LEU A 73 -0.04 -9.04 3.55
C LEU A 73 0.29 -7.76 4.31
N MET A 74 -0.26 -7.59 5.51
CA MET A 74 0.08 -6.45 6.36
C MET A 74 1.56 -6.43 6.68
N ARG A 75 2.14 -7.59 6.99
CA ARG A 75 3.57 -7.70 7.27
C ARG A 75 4.42 -7.36 6.05
N LEU A 76 4.03 -7.87 4.89
CA LEU A 76 4.73 -7.58 3.64
C LEU A 76 4.76 -6.07 3.36
N ILE A 77 3.62 -5.40 3.48
CA ILE A 77 3.53 -3.96 3.27
C ILE A 77 4.37 -3.20 4.31
N TYR A 78 4.30 -3.62 5.56
CA TYR A 78 5.09 -2.99 6.63
C TYR A 78 6.59 -3.13 6.38
N ASP A 79 7.04 -4.33 5.97
CA ASP A 79 8.47 -4.58 5.77
C ASP A 79 9.02 -3.91 4.52
N LYS A 80 8.25 -3.88 3.44
CA LYS A 80 8.72 -3.42 2.13
C LYS A 80 8.30 -1.99 1.80
N GLY A 81 7.31 -1.45 2.48
CA GLY A 81 6.83 -0.11 2.23
C GLY A 81 7.71 0.96 2.86
N ASP A 82 7.47 2.20 2.45
CA ASP A 82 8.09 3.36 3.06
C ASP A 82 7.42 3.72 4.40
N LYS A 83 7.82 4.83 4.98
CA LYS A 83 7.26 5.32 6.24
C LYS A 83 5.74 5.51 6.16
N GLY A 84 5.23 6.05 5.05
CA GLY A 84 3.79 6.23 4.85
C GLY A 84 3.03 4.92 4.87
N CYS A 85 3.58 3.88 4.24
CA CYS A 85 3.00 2.54 4.27
C CYS A 85 3.00 1.96 5.69
N LYS A 86 4.10 2.13 6.42
CA LYS A 86 4.21 1.64 7.80
C LYS A 86 3.21 2.32 8.71
N VAL A 87 3.04 3.63 8.58
CA VAL A 87 2.04 4.37 9.35
C VAL A 87 0.63 3.89 9.02
N ALA A 88 0.31 3.70 7.73
CA ALA A 88 -1.00 3.21 7.32
C ALA A 88 -1.30 1.84 7.91
N ILE A 89 -0.33 0.94 7.93
CA ILE A 89 -0.48 -0.38 8.56
C ILE A 89 -0.73 -0.24 10.07
N CYS A 90 0.03 0.63 10.74
CA CYS A 90 -0.14 0.84 12.18
C CYS A 90 -1.53 1.38 12.55
N LEU A 91 -2.18 2.09 11.64
CA LEU A 91 -3.53 2.61 11.85
C LEU A 91 -4.63 1.63 11.45
N ASN A 92 -4.28 0.50 10.87
CA ASN A 92 -5.27 -0.51 10.45
C ASN A 92 -5.98 -1.09 11.66
N LYS A 93 -7.31 -1.14 11.62
CA LYS A 93 -8.14 -1.62 12.73
C LYS A 93 -7.90 -3.09 13.07
N ASN A 94 -7.47 -3.88 12.09
CA ASN A 94 -7.27 -5.32 12.24
C ASN A 94 -5.80 -5.69 12.39
N LEU A 95 -4.99 -4.75 12.89
CA LEU A 95 -3.56 -4.95 13.07
C LEU A 95 -3.27 -6.15 13.98
N SER A 96 -2.42 -7.07 13.52
CA SER A 96 -2.02 -8.24 14.30
C SER A 96 -1.23 -7.84 15.54
N GLN A 97 -1.22 -8.70 16.56
CA GLN A 97 -0.49 -8.43 17.80
C GLN A 97 1.01 -8.25 17.56
N GLU A 98 1.59 -9.03 16.67
CA GLU A 98 3.01 -8.91 16.34
C GLU A 98 3.34 -7.56 15.72
N LEU A 99 2.51 -7.10 14.77
CA LEU A 99 2.70 -5.79 14.16
C LEU A 99 2.41 -4.66 15.14
N GLN A 100 1.48 -4.85 16.06
CA GLN A 100 1.26 -3.90 17.15
C GLN A 100 2.53 -3.69 17.96
N LYS A 101 3.24 -4.77 18.28
CA LYS A 101 4.54 -4.68 18.97
C LYS A 101 5.57 -3.94 18.13
N CYS A 102 5.62 -4.22 16.83
CA CYS A 102 6.55 -3.52 15.93
C CYS A 102 6.30 -2.01 15.92
N CYS A 103 5.05 -1.59 15.84
CA CYS A 103 4.70 -0.17 15.86
C CYS A 103 5.02 0.47 17.20
N LYS A 104 4.68 -0.22 18.29
CA LYS A 104 4.90 0.28 19.65
C LYS A 104 6.38 0.43 19.98
N LEU A 105 7.21 -0.48 19.50
CA LEU A 105 8.64 -0.51 19.77
C LEU A 105 9.48 0.15 18.67
N SER A 106 8.83 0.76 17.68
CA SER A 106 9.52 1.39 16.57
C SER A 106 10.45 2.51 17.05
N ASN A 107 11.63 2.59 16.44
CA ASN A 107 12.55 3.70 16.65
C ASN A 107 12.11 4.96 15.87
N ASP A 108 11.18 4.81 14.94
CA ASP A 108 10.64 5.93 14.20
C ASP A 108 9.54 6.60 15.02
N ILE A 109 9.76 7.85 15.41
CA ILE A 109 8.85 8.57 16.28
C ILE A 109 7.47 8.78 15.64
N ASP A 110 7.42 8.96 14.33
CA ASP A 110 6.14 9.15 13.63
C ASP A 110 5.28 7.89 13.67
N ILE A 111 5.89 6.73 13.46
CA ILE A 111 5.20 5.44 13.56
C ILE A 111 4.67 5.24 14.98
N LYS A 112 5.51 5.48 15.96
CA LYS A 112 5.17 5.31 17.38
C LYS A 112 4.03 6.25 17.79
N GLU A 113 4.08 7.51 17.40
CA GLU A 113 3.04 8.50 17.71
C GLU A 113 1.71 8.15 17.06
N HIS A 114 1.71 7.74 15.79
CA HIS A 114 0.47 7.35 15.10
C HIS A 114 -0.13 6.10 15.74
N TYR A 115 0.69 5.17 16.16
CA TYR A 115 0.19 3.99 16.87
C TYR A 115 -0.47 4.36 18.19
N GLN A 116 0.12 5.30 18.94
CA GLN A 116 -0.46 5.77 20.19
C GLN A 116 -1.80 6.45 20.00
N GLN A 117 -2.00 7.15 18.88
CA GLN A 117 -3.25 7.83 18.59
C GLN A 117 -4.43 6.89 18.33
N ARG A 118 -4.17 5.64 17.93
CA ARG A 118 -5.26 4.69 17.69
C ARG A 118 -5.89 4.17 18.99
N GLU A 119 -5.19 4.30 20.09
CA GLU A 119 -5.69 3.95 21.41
C GLU A 119 -6.48 5.14 21.99
#